data_3efa4cede324f39b505bb9b9dad60fd9
#
_entry.id   3efa4cede324f39b505bb9b9dad60fd9
#
_cell.length_a   1.000
_cell.length_b   1.000
_cell.length_c   1.000
_cell.angle_alpha   90.00
_cell.angle_beta   90.00
_cell.angle_gamma   90.00
#
_symmetry.space_group_name_H-M   'P 1'
#
loop_
_entity.id
_entity.type
_entity.pdbx_description
1 polymer ?
#
loop_
_entity_poly.entity_id
_entity_poly.type
_entity_poly.pdbx_seq_one_letter_code
_entity_poly.pdbx_strand_id
1 'polypeptide(L)'
;MSEPIVIKVIQRNSRHFDAQAFEYEPGFVFTTDQECGKYDWAVVYDEMPGPERLACPREHTILATWEPVSIKAYSRAYTRQFAYLLTNRPESAERHPGYRLGRGYFYWFVDRTWREASETVIPPKTKELSIVCSSKQMKHTRHYDRYVLCERLSHLPGCDWYGHGVKAFGRKFEVLDPYRYHVAIENHVAEHHWTEKIADALLCECLPFYAGDPALSEVLPPDSFIPIPLDDPGEAERIVSESIAAGEYEKRLPAIREAKRLLLTKFNFWTQVLAIVKSAPPVAASDGGLTLLPRKAVRARSLSAMFDEGWFRLKQVFGAV
;
A
#
# COMPACT_ATOMS: atom_id res chain seq x y z
N MET A 1 -9.92 31.59 -12.96
CA MET A 1 -9.44 30.40 -12.20
C MET A 1 -8.28 29.84 -12.99
N SER A 2 -7.14 29.56 -12.36
CA SER A 2 -6.01 28.89 -13.02
C SER A 2 -6.44 27.49 -13.50
N GLU A 3 -5.87 27.02 -14.60
CA GLU A 3 -6.09 25.64 -15.03
C GLU A 3 -5.60 24.68 -13.93
N PRO A 4 -6.30 23.52 -13.73
CA PRO A 4 -5.89 22.56 -12.75
C PRO A 4 -4.56 21.90 -13.14
N ILE A 5 -3.72 21.58 -12.15
CA ILE A 5 -2.50 20.81 -12.35
C ILE A 5 -2.88 19.35 -12.65
N VAL A 6 -2.46 18.83 -13.78
CA VAL A 6 -2.76 17.46 -14.23
C VAL A 6 -1.61 16.53 -13.86
N ILE A 7 -1.92 15.48 -13.13
CA ILE A 7 -0.97 14.46 -12.66
C ILE A 7 -1.31 13.12 -13.31
N LYS A 8 -0.47 12.66 -14.25
CA LYS A 8 -0.63 11.35 -14.91
C LYS A 8 -0.06 10.25 -14.05
N VAL A 9 -0.88 9.27 -13.69
CA VAL A 9 -0.45 8.06 -12.97
C VAL A 9 -0.22 6.93 -13.96
N ILE A 10 1.03 6.50 -14.07
CA ILE A 10 1.49 5.45 -14.98
C ILE A 10 1.71 4.19 -14.17
N GLN A 11 1.09 3.09 -14.58
CA GLN A 11 1.17 1.82 -13.88
C GLN A 11 0.98 0.63 -14.83
N ARG A 12 1.54 -0.49 -14.48
CA ARG A 12 1.42 -1.70 -15.28
C ARG A 12 0.04 -2.37 -15.18
N ASN A 13 -0.63 -2.22 -14.04
CA ASN A 13 -1.96 -2.78 -13.75
C ASN A 13 -2.94 -1.65 -13.45
N SER A 14 -3.76 -1.27 -14.42
CA SER A 14 -4.73 -0.17 -14.30
C SER A 14 -5.92 -0.46 -13.36
N ARG A 15 -6.08 -1.68 -12.87
CA ARG A 15 -7.25 -2.09 -12.09
C ARG A 15 -7.35 -1.48 -10.70
N HIS A 16 -6.29 -0.86 -10.21
CA HIS A 16 -6.19 -0.44 -8.82
C HIS A 16 -6.42 1.06 -8.59
N PHE A 17 -6.36 1.90 -9.62
CA PHE A 17 -6.69 3.31 -9.51
C PHE A 17 -8.04 3.57 -10.16
N ASP A 18 -9.04 3.85 -9.35
CA ASP A 18 -10.31 4.32 -9.83
C ASP A 18 -10.20 5.83 -10.15
N ALA A 19 -10.57 6.20 -11.38
CA ALA A 19 -10.54 7.58 -11.82
C ALA A 19 -11.40 8.52 -10.95
N GLN A 20 -12.39 7.99 -10.24
CA GLN A 20 -13.24 8.76 -9.33
C GLN A 20 -12.57 9.19 -8.01
N ALA A 21 -11.39 8.65 -7.68
CA ALA A 21 -10.61 9.11 -6.53
C ALA A 21 -10.04 10.52 -6.69
N PHE A 22 -10.22 11.16 -7.84
CA PHE A 22 -9.51 12.36 -8.28
C PHE A 22 -10.09 13.70 -7.86
N GLU A 23 -11.24 13.71 -7.24
CA GLU A 23 -11.82 14.96 -6.71
C GLU A 23 -11.33 15.29 -5.28
N TYR A 24 -10.19 14.74 -4.90
CA TYR A 24 -9.66 14.85 -3.53
C TYR A 24 -9.33 16.29 -3.13
N GLU A 25 -8.76 17.08 -4.06
CA GLU A 25 -8.35 18.45 -3.76
C GLU A 25 -8.58 19.38 -4.96
N PRO A 26 -9.30 20.51 -4.78
CA PRO A 26 -9.50 21.49 -5.83
C PRO A 26 -8.17 22.00 -6.42
N GLY A 27 -8.11 22.12 -7.74
CA GLY A 27 -6.92 22.59 -8.45
C GLY A 27 -5.95 21.48 -8.86
N PHE A 28 -6.21 20.22 -8.52
CA PHE A 28 -5.42 19.06 -8.94
C PHE A 28 -6.32 18.00 -9.58
N VAL A 29 -5.86 17.45 -10.71
CA VAL A 29 -6.53 16.37 -11.43
C VAL A 29 -5.55 15.23 -11.63
N PHE A 30 -5.86 14.07 -11.08
CA PHE A 30 -5.14 12.85 -11.40
C PHE A 30 -5.77 12.16 -12.60
N THR A 31 -4.98 11.57 -13.48
CA THR A 31 -5.49 10.76 -14.60
C THR A 31 -4.72 9.46 -14.71
N THR A 32 -5.44 8.38 -14.96
CA THR A 32 -4.89 7.06 -15.31
C THR A 32 -4.99 6.77 -16.80
N ASP A 33 -5.53 7.72 -17.58
CA ASP A 33 -5.59 7.60 -19.02
C ASP A 33 -4.18 7.56 -19.61
N GLN A 34 -3.79 6.41 -20.14
CA GLN A 34 -2.47 6.19 -20.70
C GLN A 34 -2.26 6.98 -22.00
N GLU A 35 -3.32 7.33 -22.70
CA GLU A 35 -3.30 8.14 -23.92
C GLU A 35 -3.26 9.65 -23.63
N CYS A 36 -3.37 10.06 -22.35
CA CYS A 36 -3.26 11.46 -21.97
C CYS A 36 -1.89 12.01 -22.36
N GLY A 37 -1.85 12.89 -23.34
CA GLY A 37 -0.65 13.52 -23.87
C GLY A 37 -0.32 14.89 -23.28
N LYS A 38 -1.17 15.43 -22.37
CA LYS A 38 -0.94 16.70 -21.69
C LYS A 38 -1.07 16.51 -20.19
N TYR A 39 0.02 16.70 -19.47
CA TYR A 39 0.07 16.63 -18.01
C TYR A 39 1.24 17.43 -17.48
N ASP A 40 1.12 17.90 -16.25
CA ASP A 40 2.15 18.69 -15.55
C ASP A 40 3.10 17.82 -14.75
N TRP A 41 2.62 16.64 -14.29
CA TRP A 41 3.38 15.68 -13.50
C TRP A 41 3.16 14.26 -13.98
N ALA A 42 4.22 13.45 -13.93
CA ALA A 42 4.16 12.01 -14.17
C ALA A 42 4.52 11.24 -12.89
N VAL A 43 3.64 10.36 -12.46
CA VAL A 43 3.85 9.47 -11.31
C VAL A 43 3.85 8.04 -11.80
N VAL A 44 4.98 7.35 -11.68
CA VAL A 44 5.05 5.92 -11.97
C VAL A 44 4.82 5.16 -10.68
N TYR A 45 3.78 4.34 -10.65
CA TYR A 45 3.50 3.48 -9.53
C TYR A 45 4.10 2.10 -9.78
N ASP A 46 5.22 1.81 -9.07
CA ASP A 46 6.01 0.60 -9.13
C ASP A 46 6.68 0.35 -10.49
N GLU A 47 5.92 0.07 -11.52
CA GLU A 47 6.41 -0.21 -12.87
C GLU A 47 5.50 0.40 -13.94
N MET A 48 6.11 0.77 -15.05
CA MET A 48 5.40 1.20 -16.25
C MET A 48 5.25 0.04 -17.25
N PRO A 49 4.19 0.03 -18.08
CA PRO A 49 3.96 -1.03 -19.07
C PRO A 49 4.97 -1.01 -20.21
N GLY A 50 5.44 0.16 -20.62
CA GLY A 50 6.39 0.43 -21.71
C GLY A 50 7.18 1.71 -21.47
N PRO A 51 8.02 2.13 -22.44
CA PRO A 51 8.65 3.44 -22.42
C PRO A 51 7.60 4.55 -22.46
N GLU A 52 7.82 5.61 -21.66
CA GLU A 52 6.94 6.79 -21.59
C GLU A 52 7.72 8.03 -22.04
N ARG A 53 7.27 8.68 -23.11
CA ARG A 53 7.78 10.00 -23.50
C ARG A 53 7.08 11.06 -22.67
N LEU A 54 7.84 11.76 -21.84
CA LEU A 54 7.29 12.77 -20.93
C LEU A 54 6.74 13.98 -21.69
N ALA A 55 5.57 14.45 -21.25
CA ALA A 55 5.00 15.74 -21.60
C ALA A 55 5.34 16.83 -20.57
N CYS A 56 6.04 16.48 -19.49
CA CYS A 56 6.46 17.38 -18.42
C CYS A 56 7.98 17.35 -18.22
N PRO A 57 8.58 18.35 -17.53
CA PRO A 57 9.99 18.32 -17.14
C PRO A 57 10.32 17.09 -16.31
N ARG A 58 11.58 16.62 -16.38
CA ARG A 58 12.07 15.52 -15.53
C ARG A 58 11.87 15.80 -14.05
N GLU A 59 12.01 17.04 -13.64
CA GLU A 59 11.83 17.53 -12.27
C GLU A 59 10.41 17.31 -11.74
N HIS A 60 9.44 17.08 -12.63
CA HIS A 60 8.04 16.77 -12.32
C HIS A 60 7.74 15.27 -12.41
N THR A 61 8.72 14.42 -12.09
CA THR A 61 8.53 12.96 -12.12
C THR A 61 8.69 12.34 -10.75
N ILE A 62 7.79 11.43 -10.40
CA ILE A 62 7.79 10.69 -9.14
C ILE A 62 7.77 9.20 -9.45
N LEU A 63 8.66 8.43 -8.83
CA LEU A 63 8.54 6.98 -8.72
C LEU A 63 8.03 6.62 -7.34
N ALA A 64 6.85 6.02 -7.26
CA ALA A 64 6.33 5.42 -6.04
C ALA A 64 6.55 3.91 -6.07
N THR A 65 7.37 3.37 -5.16
CA THR A 65 7.68 1.94 -5.09
C THR A 65 6.91 1.30 -3.94
N TRP A 66 6.25 0.17 -4.16
CA TRP A 66 5.40 -0.45 -3.14
C TRP A 66 5.82 -1.87 -2.74
N GLU A 67 6.50 -2.61 -3.61
CA GLU A 67 6.92 -3.96 -3.29
C GLU A 67 8.02 -3.97 -2.21
N PRO A 68 7.99 -4.90 -1.25
CA PRO A 68 9.04 -5.01 -0.24
C PRO A 68 10.37 -5.48 -0.83
N VAL A 69 11.44 -5.24 -0.09
CA VAL A 69 12.79 -5.63 -0.50
C VAL A 69 12.94 -7.13 -0.76
N SER A 70 12.16 -7.97 -0.05
CA SER A 70 12.12 -9.42 -0.27
C SER A 70 11.53 -9.85 -1.62
N ILE A 71 10.74 -9.00 -2.25
CA ILE A 71 10.05 -9.30 -3.51
C ILE A 71 10.73 -8.64 -4.70
N LYS A 72 11.20 -7.38 -4.56
CA LYS A 72 11.65 -6.60 -5.70
C LYS A 72 12.83 -5.68 -5.37
N ALA A 73 13.85 -5.70 -6.24
CA ALA A 73 14.89 -4.69 -6.24
C ALA A 73 14.57 -3.58 -7.25
N TYR A 74 14.86 -2.35 -6.87
CA TYR A 74 14.86 -1.19 -7.75
C TYR A 74 16.29 -0.71 -7.89
N SER A 75 16.91 -0.96 -9.07
CA SER A 75 18.28 -0.54 -9.30
C SER A 75 18.43 0.99 -9.27
N ARG A 76 19.59 1.46 -8.85
CA ARG A 76 19.92 2.89 -8.85
C ARG A 76 19.72 3.55 -10.22
N ALA A 77 20.06 2.83 -11.30
CA ALA A 77 19.86 3.30 -12.66
C ALA A 77 18.38 3.51 -12.99
N TYR A 78 17.49 2.65 -12.47
CA TYR A 78 16.04 2.81 -12.66
C TYR A 78 15.49 3.98 -11.87
N THR A 79 15.77 4.03 -10.57
CA THR A 79 15.21 5.08 -9.69
C THR A 79 15.68 6.48 -10.07
N ARG A 80 16.93 6.62 -10.53
CA ARG A 80 17.51 7.91 -10.91
C ARG A 80 16.96 8.54 -12.18
N GLN A 81 16.10 7.86 -12.92
CA GLN A 81 15.35 8.49 -14.02
C GLN A 81 14.37 9.55 -13.50
N PHE A 82 13.91 9.40 -12.27
CA PHE A 82 12.90 10.25 -11.64
C PHE A 82 13.55 11.34 -10.80
N ALA A 83 12.85 12.44 -10.63
CA ALA A 83 13.26 13.53 -9.73
C ALA A 83 13.01 13.15 -8.26
N TYR A 84 11.87 12.48 -8.01
CA TYR A 84 11.46 12.06 -6.67
C TYR A 84 11.29 10.55 -6.59
N LEU A 85 11.64 10.00 -5.43
CA LEU A 85 11.43 8.61 -5.06
C LEU A 85 10.58 8.56 -3.79
N LEU A 86 9.30 8.23 -3.93
CA LEU A 86 8.40 7.93 -2.82
C LEU A 86 8.50 6.45 -2.48
N THR A 87 9.01 6.12 -1.32
CA THR A 87 9.24 4.73 -0.92
C THR A 87 9.23 4.59 0.61
N ASN A 88 8.82 3.42 1.07
CA ASN A 88 8.87 3.04 2.48
C ASN A 88 10.23 2.45 2.91
N ARG A 89 11.25 2.54 2.06
CA ARG A 89 12.58 1.97 2.27
C ARG A 89 13.57 3.05 2.71
N PRO A 90 13.87 3.20 4.03
CA PRO A 90 14.76 4.24 4.55
C PRO A 90 16.16 4.22 3.94
N GLU A 91 16.68 3.03 3.62
CA GLU A 91 18.00 2.86 2.99
C GLU A 91 18.11 3.50 1.60
N SER A 92 16.99 3.88 1.01
CA SER A 92 16.96 4.61 -0.26
C SER A 92 17.33 6.09 -0.11
N ALA A 93 17.32 6.64 1.10
CA ALA A 93 17.63 8.04 1.38
C ALA A 93 19.04 8.42 0.91
N GLU A 94 20.04 7.57 1.14
CA GLU A 94 21.42 7.80 0.73
C GLU A 94 21.65 7.61 -0.79
N ARG A 95 20.72 6.93 -1.45
CA ARG A 95 20.87 6.53 -2.85
C ARG A 95 20.14 7.44 -3.84
N HIS A 96 19.16 8.22 -3.36
CA HIS A 96 18.33 9.06 -4.21
C HIS A 96 18.14 10.47 -3.64
N PRO A 97 18.58 11.54 -4.35
CA PRO A 97 18.53 12.92 -3.83
C PRO A 97 17.11 13.42 -3.58
N GLY A 98 16.14 12.97 -4.37
CA GLY A 98 14.71 13.29 -4.19
C GLY A 98 13.95 12.26 -3.36
N TYR A 99 14.61 11.55 -2.45
CA TYR A 99 13.96 10.60 -1.55
C TYR A 99 12.86 11.24 -0.70
N ARG A 100 11.73 10.56 -0.59
CA ARG A 100 10.62 10.88 0.31
C ARG A 100 10.17 9.60 0.98
N LEU A 101 10.18 9.60 2.33
CA LEU A 101 9.66 8.47 3.09
C LEU A 101 8.14 8.40 2.92
N GLY A 102 7.65 7.35 2.27
CA GLY A 102 6.24 7.06 2.11
C GLY A 102 5.71 6.22 3.26
N ARG A 103 4.56 6.60 3.82
CA ARG A 103 3.85 5.84 4.86
C ARG A 103 2.38 5.76 4.47
N GLY A 104 1.87 4.52 4.22
CA GLY A 104 0.47 4.31 3.87
C GLY A 104 0.04 4.84 2.50
N TYR A 105 0.95 4.93 1.55
CA TYR A 105 0.67 5.37 0.17
C TYR A 105 0.29 4.21 -0.74
N PHE A 106 -0.01 3.06 -0.16
CA PHE A 106 -0.48 1.89 -0.89
C PHE A 106 -1.92 2.04 -1.31
N TYR A 107 -2.33 1.26 -2.30
CA TYR A 107 -3.72 1.11 -2.65
C TYR A 107 -4.54 0.49 -1.56
N TRP A 108 -5.80 0.85 -1.54
CA TRP A 108 -6.82 0.12 -0.81
C TRP A 108 -7.48 -0.91 -1.74
N PHE A 109 -7.71 -2.09 -1.21
CA PHE A 109 -8.46 -3.13 -1.89
C PHE A 109 -9.84 -3.35 -1.27
N VAL A 110 -10.34 -2.33 -0.58
CA VAL A 110 -11.66 -2.34 0.05
C VAL A 110 -12.81 -2.33 -0.95
N ASP A 111 -12.52 -2.16 -2.24
CA ASP A 111 -13.48 -2.03 -3.33
C ASP A 111 -14.44 -0.83 -3.17
N ARG A 112 -13.93 0.25 -2.57
CA ARG A 112 -14.56 1.58 -2.47
C ARG A 112 -13.60 2.63 -3.00
N THR A 113 -14.13 3.60 -3.74
CA THR A 113 -13.41 4.83 -4.06
C THR A 113 -13.12 5.62 -2.80
N TRP A 114 -12.22 6.60 -2.88
CA TRP A 114 -11.96 7.50 -1.76
C TRP A 114 -13.24 8.19 -1.28
N ARG A 115 -14.08 8.67 -2.22
CA ARG A 115 -15.37 9.32 -1.92
C ARG A 115 -16.30 8.34 -1.20
N GLU A 116 -16.51 7.15 -1.75
CA GLU A 116 -17.35 6.13 -1.11
C GLU A 116 -16.83 5.76 0.28
N ALA A 117 -15.51 5.60 0.46
CA ALA A 117 -14.92 5.30 1.76
C ALA A 117 -15.11 6.45 2.77
N SER A 118 -15.12 7.71 2.30
CA SER A 118 -15.31 8.89 3.15
C SER A 118 -16.78 9.15 3.52
N GLU A 119 -17.71 8.88 2.62
CA GLU A 119 -19.14 9.18 2.76
C GLU A 119 -19.95 8.00 3.30
N THR A 120 -19.45 6.76 3.16
CA THR A 120 -20.19 5.57 3.61
C THR A 120 -20.30 5.52 5.13
N VAL A 121 -21.53 5.51 5.60
CA VAL A 121 -21.82 5.14 7.00
C VAL A 121 -21.70 3.63 7.13
N ILE A 122 -20.76 3.17 7.94
CA ILE A 122 -20.57 1.74 8.17
C ILE A 122 -21.78 1.17 8.93
N PRO A 123 -22.41 0.10 8.45
CA PRO A 123 -23.57 -0.50 9.13
C PRO A 123 -23.18 -1.08 10.51
N PRO A 124 -24.14 -1.27 11.41
CA PRO A 124 -23.89 -1.95 12.67
C PRO A 124 -23.24 -3.33 12.47
N LYS A 125 -22.21 -3.61 13.26
CA LYS A 125 -21.50 -4.88 13.22
C LYS A 125 -22.40 -6.02 13.75
N THR A 126 -22.52 -7.08 12.99
CA THR A 126 -23.37 -8.24 13.29
C THR A 126 -22.59 -9.54 13.46
N LYS A 127 -21.29 -9.51 13.15
CA LYS A 127 -20.40 -10.67 13.19
C LYS A 127 -19.12 -10.34 13.96
N GLU A 128 -18.43 -11.38 14.44
CA GLU A 128 -17.25 -11.19 15.30
C GLU A 128 -15.96 -11.02 14.52
N LEU A 129 -15.45 -12.06 13.90
CA LEU A 129 -14.09 -12.10 13.34
C LEU A 129 -14.11 -12.48 11.86
N SER A 130 -13.39 -11.73 11.03
CA SER A 130 -13.11 -12.10 9.65
C SER A 130 -11.63 -12.28 9.39
N ILE A 131 -11.30 -13.19 8.49
CA ILE A 131 -9.97 -13.39 7.93
C ILE A 131 -10.08 -13.28 6.41
N VAL A 132 -9.22 -12.46 5.77
CA VAL A 132 -9.07 -12.44 4.30
C VAL A 132 -7.64 -12.83 3.97
N CYS A 133 -7.44 -14.11 3.71
CA CYS A 133 -6.13 -14.68 3.40
C CYS A 133 -6.28 -15.84 2.41
N SER A 134 -5.44 -15.86 1.37
CA SER A 134 -5.42 -16.97 0.42
C SER A 134 -4.75 -18.22 1.02
N SER A 135 -5.08 -19.40 0.48
CA SER A 135 -4.45 -20.67 0.86
C SER A 135 -3.01 -20.86 0.37
N LYS A 136 -2.33 -19.80 -0.10
CA LYS A 136 -0.93 -19.85 -0.56
C LYS A 136 0.03 -20.18 0.58
N GLN A 137 0.94 -21.13 0.35
CA GLN A 137 1.89 -21.65 1.36
C GLN A 137 3.35 -21.53 0.91
N MET A 138 3.71 -20.43 0.22
CA MET A 138 5.09 -20.21 -0.22
C MET A 138 6.02 -19.97 0.97
N LYS A 139 7.10 -20.77 1.10
CA LYS A 139 8.01 -20.73 2.27
C LYS A 139 9.09 -19.64 2.19
N HIS A 140 9.38 -19.10 1.01
CA HIS A 140 10.36 -18.02 0.83
C HIS A 140 9.82 -16.62 1.19
N THR A 141 8.57 -16.56 1.61
CA THR A 141 7.88 -15.38 2.13
C THR A 141 7.06 -15.80 3.34
N ARG A 142 6.49 -14.84 4.08
CA ARG A 142 5.65 -15.13 5.27
C ARG A 142 4.29 -15.76 4.93
N HIS A 143 4.05 -16.24 3.69
CA HIS A 143 2.77 -16.82 3.31
C HIS A 143 2.45 -18.12 4.06
N TYR A 144 3.47 -18.94 4.34
CA TYR A 144 3.25 -20.17 5.11
C TYR A 144 2.87 -19.87 6.56
N ASP A 145 3.59 -18.97 7.23
CA ASP A 145 3.30 -18.58 8.61
C ASP A 145 1.91 -17.94 8.74
N ARG A 146 1.57 -17.09 7.78
CA ARG A 146 0.22 -16.51 7.67
C ARG A 146 -0.87 -17.58 7.52
N TYR A 147 -0.64 -18.57 6.65
CA TYR A 147 -1.59 -19.66 6.45
C TYR A 147 -1.80 -20.43 7.75
N VAL A 148 -0.72 -20.81 8.44
CA VAL A 148 -0.79 -21.55 9.72
C VAL A 148 -1.56 -20.77 10.77
N LEU A 149 -1.27 -19.48 10.91
CA LEU A 149 -2.00 -18.62 11.85
C LEU A 149 -3.47 -18.45 11.45
N CYS A 150 -3.78 -18.19 10.20
CA CYS A 150 -5.15 -18.05 9.72
C CYS A 150 -5.96 -19.35 9.88
N GLU A 151 -5.34 -20.49 9.59
CA GLU A 151 -5.96 -21.79 9.77
C GLU A 151 -6.31 -22.02 11.24
N ARG A 152 -5.39 -21.76 12.15
CA ARG A 152 -5.63 -21.88 13.58
C ARG A 152 -6.74 -20.96 14.08
N LEU A 153 -6.71 -19.68 13.73
CA LEU A 153 -7.72 -18.70 14.12
C LEU A 153 -9.11 -18.98 13.50
N SER A 154 -9.15 -19.66 12.36
CA SER A 154 -10.42 -20.00 11.70
C SER A 154 -11.31 -20.96 12.49
N HIS A 155 -10.75 -21.68 13.47
CA HIS A 155 -11.49 -22.55 14.37
C HIS A 155 -12.13 -21.82 15.55
N LEU A 156 -11.86 -20.53 15.73
CA LEU A 156 -12.51 -19.73 16.77
C LEU A 156 -14.01 -19.54 16.49
N PRO A 157 -14.87 -19.59 17.52
CA PRO A 157 -16.29 -19.35 17.36
C PRO A 157 -16.57 -17.98 16.70
N GLY A 158 -17.43 -17.95 15.70
CA GLY A 158 -17.81 -16.70 15.01
C GLY A 158 -16.76 -16.17 14.03
N CYS A 159 -15.72 -16.95 13.70
CA CYS A 159 -14.73 -16.64 12.69
C CYS A 159 -15.16 -17.11 11.30
N ASP A 160 -15.11 -16.20 10.34
CA ASP A 160 -15.27 -16.53 8.91
C ASP A 160 -13.95 -16.29 8.17
N TRP A 161 -13.44 -17.30 7.46
CA TRP A 161 -12.22 -17.21 6.65
C TRP A 161 -12.56 -17.15 5.16
N TYR A 162 -12.10 -16.08 4.49
CA TYR A 162 -12.29 -15.80 3.07
C TYR A 162 -10.95 -15.75 2.33
N GLY A 163 -10.98 -15.97 1.02
CA GLY A 163 -9.83 -15.82 0.16
C GLY A 163 -9.76 -16.87 -0.94
N HIS A 164 -8.80 -16.68 -1.85
CA HIS A 164 -8.57 -17.63 -2.93
C HIS A 164 -8.15 -19.00 -2.38
N GLY A 165 -8.86 -20.02 -2.79
CA GLY A 165 -8.65 -21.40 -2.31
C GLY A 165 -9.28 -21.70 -0.95
N VAL A 166 -10.11 -20.77 -0.40
CA VAL A 166 -10.88 -20.93 0.83
C VAL A 166 -12.35 -20.67 0.51
N LYS A 167 -12.90 -19.54 0.90
CA LYS A 167 -14.27 -19.10 0.61
C LYS A 167 -14.21 -17.85 -0.25
N ALA A 168 -14.78 -17.90 -1.44
CA ALA A 168 -14.85 -16.76 -2.34
C ALA A 168 -15.79 -15.67 -1.79
N PHE A 169 -15.54 -14.44 -2.17
CA PHE A 169 -16.39 -13.28 -1.88
C PHE A 169 -16.44 -12.35 -3.11
N GLY A 170 -17.41 -11.46 -3.16
CA GLY A 170 -17.54 -10.47 -4.21
C GLY A 170 -16.61 -9.28 -3.97
N ARG A 171 -17.11 -8.24 -3.32
CA ARG A 171 -16.32 -7.07 -2.93
C ARG A 171 -15.75 -7.23 -1.53
N LYS A 172 -14.55 -6.69 -1.30
CA LYS A 172 -13.86 -6.88 0.00
C LYS A 172 -14.60 -6.26 1.17
N PHE A 173 -15.25 -5.11 0.99
CA PHE A 173 -16.05 -4.52 2.07
C PHE A 173 -17.21 -5.42 2.54
N GLU A 174 -17.74 -6.31 1.71
CA GLU A 174 -18.82 -7.24 2.09
C GLU A 174 -18.38 -8.25 3.16
N VAL A 175 -17.07 -8.52 3.22
CA VAL A 175 -16.45 -9.42 4.20
C VAL A 175 -15.68 -8.68 5.30
N LEU A 176 -15.84 -7.36 5.37
CA LEU A 176 -15.27 -6.50 6.41
C LEU A 176 -16.38 -5.74 7.18
N ASP A 177 -17.28 -5.07 6.48
CA ASP A 177 -18.32 -4.22 7.11
C ASP A 177 -19.13 -4.93 8.21
N PRO A 178 -19.55 -6.20 8.05
CA PRO A 178 -20.35 -6.86 9.10
C PRO A 178 -19.54 -7.22 10.35
N TYR A 179 -18.19 -7.21 10.31
CA TYR A 179 -17.35 -7.76 11.37
C TYR A 179 -16.81 -6.70 12.31
N ARG A 180 -16.78 -7.01 13.63
CA ARG A 180 -16.11 -6.20 14.65
C ARG A 180 -14.61 -6.25 14.51
N TYR A 181 -14.06 -7.46 14.29
CA TYR A 181 -12.63 -7.74 14.25
C TYR A 181 -12.20 -8.27 12.89
N HIS A 182 -10.95 -8.00 12.52
CA HIS A 182 -10.34 -8.51 11.29
C HIS A 182 -8.89 -8.93 11.53
N VAL A 183 -8.46 -10.06 10.96
CA VAL A 183 -7.06 -10.49 11.00
C VAL A 183 -6.31 -9.91 9.82
N ALA A 184 -5.40 -8.96 10.08
CA ALA A 184 -4.61 -8.26 9.09
C ALA A 184 -3.12 -8.62 9.23
N ILE A 185 -2.61 -9.47 8.34
CA ILE A 185 -1.23 -9.98 8.40
C ILE A 185 -0.48 -9.61 7.14
N GLU A 186 0.63 -8.89 7.26
CA GLU A 186 1.48 -8.51 6.13
C GLU A 186 2.28 -9.70 5.57
N ASN A 187 2.63 -9.62 4.28
CA ASN A 187 3.48 -10.60 3.62
C ASN A 187 4.96 -10.41 3.95
N HIS A 188 5.31 -9.25 4.49
CA HIS A 188 6.66 -8.84 4.85
C HIS A 188 6.59 -7.97 6.10
N VAL A 189 7.42 -8.28 7.08
CA VAL A 189 7.52 -7.54 8.34
C VAL A 189 8.75 -6.63 8.26
N ALA A 190 8.53 -5.33 8.22
CA ALA A 190 9.58 -4.32 8.25
C ALA A 190 9.00 -2.98 8.72
N GLU A 191 9.84 -2.12 9.29
CA GLU A 191 9.47 -0.75 9.64
C GLU A 191 8.97 0.03 8.42
N HIS A 192 7.93 0.80 8.62
CA HIS A 192 7.25 1.62 7.61
C HIS A 192 6.59 0.83 6.46
N HIS A 193 6.52 -0.51 6.61
CA HIS A 193 5.87 -1.37 5.62
C HIS A 193 4.53 -1.92 6.13
N TRP A 194 3.49 -1.13 5.97
CA TRP A 194 2.11 -1.54 6.16
C TRP A 194 1.28 -1.23 4.91
N THR A 195 0.29 -2.03 4.63
CA THR A 195 -0.39 -2.03 3.33
C THR A 195 -1.91 -1.95 3.46
N GLU A 196 -2.59 -2.22 2.36
CA GLU A 196 -4.05 -2.31 2.31
C GLU A 196 -4.64 -3.28 3.34
N LYS A 197 -3.87 -4.21 3.87
CA LYS A 197 -4.41 -5.25 4.77
C LYS A 197 -4.98 -4.65 6.05
N ILE A 198 -4.23 -3.76 6.67
CA ILE A 198 -4.73 -3.04 7.85
C ILE A 198 -5.60 -1.85 7.43
N ALA A 199 -5.26 -1.15 6.33
CA ALA A 199 -6.01 0.01 5.89
C ALA A 199 -7.48 -0.34 5.56
N ASP A 200 -7.72 -1.43 4.81
CA ASP A 200 -9.07 -1.86 4.44
C ASP A 200 -9.94 -2.20 5.67
N ALA A 201 -9.33 -2.85 6.68
CA ALA A 201 -10.02 -3.15 7.93
C ALA A 201 -10.45 -1.86 8.67
N LEU A 202 -9.53 -0.89 8.79
CA LEU A 202 -9.80 0.38 9.44
C LEU A 202 -10.80 1.25 8.65
N LEU A 203 -10.76 1.24 7.32
CA LEU A 203 -11.73 1.93 6.46
C LEU A 203 -13.14 1.37 6.64
N CYS A 204 -13.26 0.07 6.94
CA CYS A 204 -14.52 -0.60 7.29
C CYS A 204 -14.84 -0.55 8.80
N GLU A 205 -14.11 0.21 9.59
CA GLU A 205 -14.28 0.33 11.05
C GLU A 205 -14.21 -1.04 11.77
N CYS A 206 -13.37 -1.96 11.31
CA CYS A 206 -13.02 -3.16 12.07
C CYS A 206 -11.84 -2.85 13.01
N LEU A 207 -11.75 -3.56 14.14
CA LEU A 207 -10.54 -3.59 14.97
C LEU A 207 -9.58 -4.67 14.42
N PRO A 208 -8.42 -4.28 13.83
CA PRO A 208 -7.50 -5.25 13.29
C PRO A 208 -6.68 -5.95 14.39
N PHE A 209 -6.59 -7.28 14.33
CA PHE A 209 -5.46 -8.02 14.89
C PHE A 209 -4.34 -7.99 13.85
N TYR A 210 -3.24 -7.34 14.18
CA TYR A 210 -2.24 -6.96 13.20
C TYR A 210 -0.88 -7.62 13.42
N ALA A 211 -0.33 -8.21 12.37
CA ALA A 211 1.06 -8.65 12.31
C ALA A 211 1.75 -8.04 11.07
N GLY A 212 2.68 -7.11 11.30
CA GLY A 212 3.36 -6.38 10.21
C GLY A 212 4.36 -5.37 10.71
N ASP A 213 4.20 -4.10 10.34
CA ASP A 213 5.07 -3.00 10.70
C ASP A 213 5.16 -2.77 12.21
N PRO A 214 6.34 -2.98 12.85
CA PRO A 214 6.50 -2.77 14.28
C PRO A 214 6.41 -1.29 14.69
N ALA A 215 6.63 -0.36 13.76
CA ALA A 215 6.58 1.08 14.00
C ALA A 215 5.20 1.70 13.65
N LEU A 216 4.16 0.89 13.42
CA LEU A 216 2.85 1.39 12.99
C LEU A 216 2.21 2.37 13.98
N SER A 217 2.45 2.19 15.28
CA SER A 217 1.95 3.09 16.34
C SER A 217 2.54 4.51 16.29
N GLU A 218 3.60 4.74 15.51
CA GLU A 218 4.13 6.09 15.26
C GLU A 218 3.23 6.92 14.33
N VAL A 219 2.37 6.26 13.55
CA VAL A 219 1.57 6.90 12.49
C VAL A 219 0.06 6.73 12.69
N LEU A 220 -0.38 5.61 13.24
CA LEU A 220 -1.78 5.36 13.59
C LEU A 220 -1.96 5.32 15.12
N PRO A 221 -3.15 5.68 15.64
CA PRO A 221 -3.42 5.57 17.06
C PRO A 221 -3.13 4.16 17.59
N PRO A 222 -2.35 3.99 18.65
CA PRO A 222 -1.98 2.66 19.18
C PRO A 222 -3.20 1.79 19.53
N ASP A 223 -4.31 2.42 19.93
CA ASP A 223 -5.55 1.74 20.25
C ASP A 223 -6.40 1.37 19.01
N SER A 224 -5.98 1.74 17.81
CA SER A 224 -6.72 1.42 16.58
C SER A 224 -6.47 0.00 16.06
N PHE A 225 -5.55 -0.74 16.66
CA PHE A 225 -5.24 -2.13 16.31
C PHE A 225 -4.67 -2.88 17.51
N ILE A 226 -4.66 -4.21 17.44
CA ILE A 226 -4.05 -5.08 18.47
C ILE A 226 -2.91 -5.87 17.80
N PRO A 227 -1.65 -5.68 18.21
CA PRO A 227 -0.54 -6.46 17.69
C PRO A 227 -0.67 -7.94 18.07
N ILE A 228 -0.40 -8.83 17.10
CA ILE A 228 -0.33 -10.28 17.35
C ILE A 228 0.99 -10.85 16.79
N PRO A 229 1.60 -11.82 17.46
CA PRO A 229 2.81 -12.48 16.97
C PRO A 229 2.47 -13.43 15.80
N LEU A 230 3.26 -13.35 14.72
CA LEU A 230 3.10 -14.24 13.56
C LEU A 230 3.83 -15.58 13.75
N ASP A 231 4.86 -15.60 14.56
CA ASP A 231 5.73 -16.74 14.86
C ASP A 231 5.30 -17.55 16.10
N ASP A 232 4.29 -17.08 16.83
CA ASP A 232 3.62 -17.81 17.91
C ASP A 232 2.09 -17.84 17.71
N PRO A 233 1.57 -18.78 16.89
CA PRO A 233 0.14 -18.90 16.65
C PRO A 233 -0.69 -19.19 17.90
N GLY A 234 -0.11 -19.81 18.94
CA GLY A 234 -0.79 -20.07 20.20
C GLY A 234 -1.03 -18.81 21.00
N GLU A 235 -0.01 -17.97 21.14
CA GLU A 235 -0.13 -16.67 21.80
C GLU A 235 -1.05 -15.72 21.00
N ALA A 236 -0.97 -15.74 19.67
CA ALA A 236 -1.88 -14.96 18.83
C ALA A 236 -3.35 -15.35 19.06
N GLU A 237 -3.66 -16.66 19.12
CA GLU A 237 -5.00 -17.16 19.40
C GLU A 237 -5.50 -16.73 20.79
N ARG A 238 -4.64 -16.78 21.80
CA ARG A 238 -4.96 -16.33 23.16
C ARG A 238 -5.31 -14.84 23.17
N ILE A 239 -4.48 -13.98 22.54
CA ILE A 239 -4.72 -12.54 22.44
C ILE A 239 -6.05 -12.26 21.74
N VAL A 240 -6.32 -12.93 20.62
CA VAL A 240 -7.57 -12.76 19.84
C VAL A 240 -8.78 -13.13 20.68
N SER A 241 -8.75 -14.30 21.33
CA SER A 241 -9.86 -14.81 22.13
C SER A 241 -10.17 -13.92 23.34
N GLU A 242 -9.13 -13.51 24.07
CA GLU A 242 -9.25 -12.63 25.24
C GLU A 242 -9.78 -11.23 24.84
N SER A 243 -9.29 -10.68 23.74
CA SER A 243 -9.73 -9.38 23.25
C SER A 243 -11.19 -9.37 22.80
N ILE A 244 -11.65 -10.44 22.15
CA ILE A 244 -13.06 -10.60 21.76
C ILE A 244 -13.92 -10.73 23.03
N ALA A 245 -13.53 -11.59 23.96
CA ALA A 245 -14.26 -11.79 25.22
C ALA A 245 -14.33 -10.51 26.08
N ALA A 246 -13.30 -9.67 26.03
CA ALA A 246 -13.24 -8.40 26.74
C ALA A 246 -14.02 -7.26 26.05
N GLY A 247 -14.56 -7.46 24.84
CA GLY A 247 -15.27 -6.42 24.08
C GLY A 247 -14.36 -5.24 23.69
N GLU A 248 -13.10 -5.53 23.26
CA GLU A 248 -12.12 -4.49 22.92
C GLU A 248 -12.55 -3.64 21.71
N TYR A 249 -13.37 -4.14 20.81
CA TYR A 249 -13.88 -3.38 19.67
C TYR A 249 -14.63 -2.11 20.10
N GLU A 250 -15.60 -2.24 20.99
CA GLU A 250 -16.42 -1.12 21.46
C GLU A 250 -15.60 -0.07 22.21
N LYS A 251 -14.62 -0.51 23.00
CA LYS A 251 -13.71 0.37 23.76
C LYS A 251 -12.81 1.19 22.83
N ARG A 252 -12.37 0.58 21.72
CA ARG A 252 -11.38 1.15 20.80
C ARG A 252 -11.99 1.81 19.57
N LEU A 253 -13.31 1.80 19.41
CA LEU A 253 -13.99 2.39 18.25
C LEU A 253 -13.63 3.86 17.98
N PRO A 254 -13.42 4.74 18.99
CA PRO A 254 -12.94 6.09 18.73
C PRO A 254 -11.56 6.13 18.06
N ALA A 255 -10.62 5.28 18.47
CA ALA A 255 -9.29 5.19 17.87
C ALA A 255 -9.32 4.61 16.44
N ILE A 256 -10.19 3.63 16.19
CA ILE A 256 -10.43 3.06 14.86
C ILE A 256 -10.93 4.15 13.90
N ARG A 257 -11.88 4.97 14.33
CA ARG A 257 -12.43 6.08 13.54
C ARG A 257 -11.41 7.17 13.28
N GLU A 258 -10.55 7.47 14.25
CA GLU A 258 -9.44 8.40 14.05
C GLU A 258 -8.41 7.83 13.05
N ALA A 259 -8.08 6.54 13.14
CA ALA A 259 -7.23 5.89 12.15
C ALA A 259 -7.84 5.96 10.74
N LYS A 260 -9.14 5.67 10.59
CA LYS A 260 -9.88 5.84 9.33
C LYS A 260 -9.75 7.27 8.79
N ARG A 261 -9.96 8.28 9.65
CA ARG A 261 -9.80 9.69 9.26
C ARG A 261 -8.39 9.99 8.77
N LEU A 262 -7.35 9.48 9.45
CA LEU A 262 -5.95 9.64 9.04
C LEU A 262 -5.66 8.96 7.70
N LEU A 263 -6.20 7.78 7.45
CA LEU A 263 -6.10 7.12 6.15
C LEU A 263 -6.72 7.97 5.04
N LEU A 264 -7.92 8.50 5.27
CA LEU A 264 -8.63 9.31 4.28
C LEU A 264 -7.94 10.67 4.02
N THR A 265 -7.23 11.25 4.99
CA THR A 265 -6.73 12.62 4.91
C THR A 265 -5.21 12.75 4.83
N LYS A 266 -4.45 11.77 5.27
CA LYS A 266 -2.99 11.88 5.40
C LYS A 266 -2.23 10.68 4.82
N PHE A 267 -2.67 9.46 5.12
CA PHE A 267 -1.95 8.24 4.77
C PHE A 267 -2.61 7.52 3.60
N ASN A 268 -2.62 8.18 2.44
CA ASN A 268 -3.06 7.62 1.19
C ASN A 268 -2.14 8.10 0.05
N PHE A 269 -2.20 7.42 -1.08
CA PHE A 269 -1.37 7.71 -2.23
C PHE A 269 -1.49 9.16 -2.71
N TRP A 270 -2.73 9.66 -2.85
CA TRP A 270 -3.02 10.98 -3.41
C TRP A 270 -2.39 12.09 -2.57
N THR A 271 -2.61 12.05 -1.27
CA THR A 271 -2.08 13.04 -0.32
C THR A 271 -0.56 13.08 -0.35
N GLN A 272 0.10 11.92 -0.41
CA GLN A 272 1.55 11.88 -0.38
C GLN A 272 2.18 12.33 -1.70
N VAL A 273 1.55 12.02 -2.84
CA VAL A 273 1.94 12.58 -4.14
C VAL A 273 1.76 14.10 -4.14
N LEU A 274 0.60 14.60 -3.69
CA LEU A 274 0.32 16.04 -3.63
C LEU A 274 1.29 16.78 -2.70
N ALA A 275 1.73 16.19 -1.60
CA ALA A 275 2.73 16.78 -0.73
C ALA A 275 4.07 17.01 -1.46
N ILE A 276 4.46 16.09 -2.35
CA ILE A 276 5.65 16.25 -3.20
C ILE A 276 5.40 17.36 -4.22
N VAL A 277 4.29 17.30 -4.95
CA VAL A 277 3.94 18.28 -6.00
C VAL A 277 3.92 19.70 -5.44
N LYS A 278 3.28 19.91 -4.29
CA LYS A 278 3.17 21.22 -3.64
C LYS A 278 4.49 21.75 -3.07
N SER A 279 5.38 20.85 -2.66
CA SER A 279 6.70 21.22 -2.08
C SER A 279 7.81 21.35 -3.13
N ALA A 280 7.55 20.97 -4.37
CA ALA A 280 8.54 21.05 -5.43
C ALA A 280 8.84 22.52 -5.81
N PRO A 281 10.11 22.86 -6.05
CA PRO A 281 10.46 24.18 -6.53
C PRO A 281 9.87 24.42 -7.93
N PRO A 282 9.54 25.69 -8.28
CA PRO A 282 9.12 26.01 -9.63
C PRO A 282 10.19 25.63 -10.66
N VAL A 283 9.79 25.03 -11.76
CA VAL A 283 10.66 24.67 -12.86
C VAL A 283 10.15 25.38 -14.14
N ALA A 284 11.08 25.79 -14.98
CA ALA A 284 10.72 26.37 -16.28
C ALA A 284 9.94 25.34 -17.10
N ALA A 285 8.87 25.79 -17.72
CA ALA A 285 8.08 24.92 -18.62
C ALA A 285 9.01 24.36 -19.72
N SER A 286 9.02 23.05 -19.85
CA SER A 286 9.67 22.35 -20.95
C SER A 286 8.69 21.32 -21.51
N ASP A 287 8.79 21.08 -22.78
CA ASP A 287 8.00 20.08 -23.50
C ASP A 287 8.44 18.62 -23.20
N GLY A 288 9.17 18.44 -22.10
CA GLY A 288 9.64 17.14 -21.64
C GLY A 288 10.74 16.54 -22.52
N GLY A 289 10.35 15.88 -23.60
CA GLY A 289 11.27 15.27 -24.56
C GLY A 289 12.06 14.05 -24.04
N LEU A 290 12.16 13.86 -22.71
CA LEU A 290 12.82 12.72 -22.09
C LEU A 290 11.91 11.48 -22.16
N THR A 291 12.52 10.32 -22.41
CA THR A 291 11.81 9.04 -22.35
C THR A 291 12.21 8.28 -21.10
N LEU A 292 11.23 8.02 -20.23
CA LEU A 292 11.38 7.09 -19.11
C LEU A 292 11.36 5.65 -19.65
N LEU A 293 12.22 4.82 -19.10
CA LEU A 293 12.35 3.41 -19.49
C LEU A 293 11.82 2.50 -18.38
N PRO A 294 11.05 1.44 -18.71
CA PRO A 294 10.65 0.45 -17.74
C PRO A 294 11.85 -0.29 -17.15
N ARG A 295 11.73 -0.78 -15.92
CA ARG A 295 12.82 -1.43 -15.15
C ARG A 295 13.57 -2.49 -15.96
N LYS A 296 12.85 -3.32 -16.71
CA LYS A 296 13.47 -4.36 -17.57
C LYS A 296 14.35 -3.77 -18.68
N ALA A 297 13.92 -2.68 -19.30
CA ALA A 297 14.67 -2.02 -20.36
C ALA A 297 15.93 -1.32 -19.80
N VAL A 298 15.85 -0.70 -18.62
CA VAL A 298 17.00 -0.13 -17.93
C VAL A 298 18.01 -1.23 -17.58
N ARG A 299 17.54 -2.36 -17.05
CA ARG A 299 18.41 -3.51 -16.76
C ARG A 299 19.16 -4.00 -18.00
N ALA A 300 18.48 -4.12 -19.14
CA ALA A 300 19.11 -4.58 -20.39
C ALA A 300 20.16 -3.61 -20.94
N ARG A 301 20.18 -2.35 -20.49
CA ARG A 301 21.09 -1.29 -20.98
C ARG A 301 22.16 -0.87 -19.97
N SER A 302 22.14 -1.39 -18.75
CA SER A 302 23.02 -0.96 -17.65
C SER A 302 23.64 -2.16 -16.94
N LEU A 303 24.96 -2.28 -17.00
CA LEU A 303 25.73 -3.30 -16.28
C LEU A 303 25.50 -3.21 -14.77
N SER A 304 25.45 -2.00 -14.20
CA SER A 304 25.17 -1.82 -12.78
C SER A 304 23.78 -2.31 -12.39
N ALA A 305 22.76 -2.07 -13.24
CA ALA A 305 21.42 -2.58 -12.99
C ALA A 305 21.32 -4.10 -13.10
N MET A 306 22.12 -4.71 -13.99
CA MET A 306 22.26 -6.17 -14.07
C MET A 306 22.91 -6.76 -12.80
N PHE A 307 23.95 -6.09 -12.30
CA PHE A 307 24.64 -6.47 -11.05
C PHE A 307 23.72 -6.34 -9.84
N ASP A 308 22.98 -5.24 -9.70
CA ASP A 308 22.03 -5.01 -8.61
C ASP A 308 20.95 -6.12 -8.57
N GLU A 309 20.41 -6.48 -9.73
CA GLU A 309 19.41 -7.55 -9.83
C GLU A 309 20.02 -8.95 -9.57
N GLY A 310 21.22 -9.23 -10.09
CA GLY A 310 21.95 -10.48 -9.85
C GLY A 310 22.25 -10.68 -8.37
N TRP A 311 22.73 -9.63 -7.70
CA TRP A 311 22.98 -9.63 -6.26
C TRP A 311 21.71 -9.81 -5.43
N PHE A 312 20.62 -9.18 -5.83
CA PHE A 312 19.33 -9.34 -5.20
C PHE A 312 18.83 -10.80 -5.29
N ARG A 313 18.91 -11.43 -6.47
CA ARG A 313 18.52 -12.83 -6.65
C ARG A 313 19.37 -13.79 -5.82
N LEU A 314 20.67 -13.54 -5.74
CA LEU A 314 21.58 -14.29 -4.87
C LEU A 314 21.12 -14.20 -3.41
N LYS A 315 20.83 -13.01 -2.91
CA LYS A 315 20.32 -12.83 -1.54
C LYS A 315 19.02 -13.57 -1.28
N GLN A 316 18.08 -13.58 -2.24
CA GLN A 316 16.82 -14.35 -2.13
C GLN A 316 17.09 -15.85 -2.01
N VAL A 317 18.05 -16.40 -2.78
CA VAL A 317 18.41 -17.83 -2.74
C VAL A 317 19.01 -18.20 -1.38
N PHE A 318 19.80 -17.32 -0.77
CA PHE A 318 20.44 -17.56 0.52
C PHE A 318 19.65 -17.10 1.73
N GLY A 319 18.40 -16.64 1.54
CA GLY A 319 17.52 -16.19 2.63
C GLY A 319 18.03 -14.94 3.36
N ALA A 320 18.84 -14.10 2.69
CA ALA A 320 19.46 -12.91 3.25
C ALA A 320 18.68 -11.61 2.91
N VAL A 321 17.39 -11.73 2.52
CA VAL A 321 16.51 -10.59 2.20
C VAL A 321 15.22 -10.72 3.00
#